data_83726a608474c764a418b87251277c72
#
_entry.id   83726a608474c764a418b87251277c72
#
_cell.length_a   1.000
_cell.length_b   1.000
_cell.length_c   1.000
_cell.angle_alpha   90.00
_cell.angle_beta   90.00
_cell.angle_gamma   90.00
#
_symmetry.space_group_name_H-M   'P 1'
#
loop_
_entity.id
_entity.type
_entity.pdbx_description
1 polymer ?
#
loop_
_entity_poly.entity_id
_entity_poly.type
_entity_poly.pdbx_seq_one_letter_code
_entity_poly.pdbx_strand_id
1 'polypeptide(L)'
;GVMEEIIPILREGLTRLGLPNAERAAEMLGIYARRLTEYNEKVNLTAITDPKEIATKHFLDCAACAPYIPQGSRCADVGTGAGFPGMVLAIVRPDLELVLFDSLQKRLNFLEELAQELGVRVRCVHSRAEDAGMNPLYREKFDIALSRAVARMSVLAELTLPLVKTGGTLIALKGPEAEKELKEARGALRILGAGASAVEPSEAFDGQQH
;
A
#
# COMPACT_ATOMS: atom_id res chain seq x y z
N GLY A 1 0.80 23.74 -9.47
CA GLY A 1 -0.20 22.96 -8.72
C GLY A 1 0.39 21.75 -8.05
N VAL A 2 -0.48 20.92 -7.52
CA VAL A 2 -0.07 19.71 -6.79
C VAL A 2 0.83 18.82 -7.63
N MET A 3 0.45 18.57 -8.87
CA MET A 3 1.19 17.66 -9.74
C MET A 3 2.59 18.18 -10.06
N GLU A 4 2.70 19.46 -10.42
CA GLU A 4 4.00 20.05 -10.74
C GLU A 4 4.95 20.02 -9.55
N GLU A 5 4.40 20.13 -8.36
CA GLU A 5 5.19 20.15 -7.13
C GLU A 5 5.79 18.77 -6.82
N ILE A 6 5.02 17.71 -7.01
CA ILE A 6 5.40 16.40 -6.51
C ILE A 6 5.97 15.45 -7.57
N ILE A 7 5.66 15.64 -8.85
CA ILE A 7 6.16 14.73 -9.89
C ILE A 7 7.70 14.64 -9.89
N PRO A 8 8.44 15.74 -9.79
CA PRO A 8 9.91 15.62 -9.73
C PRO A 8 10.40 14.83 -8.52
N ILE A 9 9.76 15.01 -7.37
CA ILE A 9 10.11 14.29 -6.15
C ILE A 9 9.88 12.78 -6.34
N LEU A 10 8.74 12.45 -6.92
CA LEU A 10 8.38 11.06 -7.17
C LEU A 10 9.29 10.40 -8.20
N ARG A 11 9.59 11.13 -9.28
CA ARG A 11 10.49 10.62 -10.32
C ARG A 11 11.83 10.23 -9.74
N GLU A 12 12.40 11.12 -8.94
CA GLU A 12 13.69 10.87 -8.30
C GLU A 12 13.61 9.70 -7.33
N GLY A 13 12.59 9.69 -6.47
CA GLY A 13 12.43 8.62 -5.47
C GLY A 13 12.22 7.25 -6.09
N LEU A 14 11.38 7.17 -7.11
CA LEU A 14 11.12 5.89 -7.80
C LEU A 14 12.36 5.40 -8.54
N THR A 15 13.12 6.30 -9.12
CA THR A 15 14.38 5.97 -9.79
C THR A 15 15.38 5.40 -8.79
N ARG A 16 15.49 6.01 -7.61
CA ARG A 16 16.36 5.51 -6.54
C ARG A 16 15.96 4.12 -6.06
N LEU A 17 14.66 3.83 -6.09
CA LEU A 17 14.16 2.51 -5.72
C LEU A 17 14.42 1.46 -6.82
N GLY A 18 14.94 1.88 -7.96
CA GLY A 18 15.21 0.98 -9.07
C GLY A 18 13.98 0.51 -9.82
N LEU A 19 12.87 1.23 -9.68
CA LEU A 19 11.63 0.83 -10.33
C LEU A 19 11.63 1.27 -11.80
N PRO A 20 11.19 0.39 -12.71
CA PRO A 20 11.12 0.72 -14.12
C PRO A 20 9.99 1.72 -14.37
N ASN A 21 10.09 2.46 -15.47
CA ASN A 21 9.06 3.41 -15.90
C ASN A 21 8.76 4.47 -14.84
N ALA A 22 9.80 4.93 -14.13
CA ALA A 22 9.65 5.91 -13.06
C ALA A 22 8.96 7.19 -13.52
N GLU A 23 9.23 7.63 -14.74
CA GLU A 23 8.61 8.83 -15.30
C GLU A 23 7.09 8.68 -15.41
N ARG A 24 6.64 7.58 -15.98
CA ARG A 24 5.22 7.32 -16.14
C ARG A 24 4.54 7.12 -14.78
N ALA A 25 5.18 6.35 -13.92
CA ALA A 25 4.64 6.11 -12.58
C ALA A 25 4.53 7.42 -11.79
N ALA A 26 5.52 8.30 -11.90
CA ALA A 26 5.47 9.59 -11.22
C ALA A 26 4.30 10.45 -11.71
N GLU A 27 4.04 10.46 -13.01
CA GLU A 27 2.89 11.18 -13.57
C GLU A 27 1.58 10.61 -13.06
N MET A 28 1.46 9.28 -13.03
CA MET A 28 0.25 8.62 -12.52
C MET A 28 0.03 8.91 -11.06
N LEU A 29 1.09 8.88 -10.25
CA LEU A 29 1.01 9.22 -8.84
C LEU A 29 0.68 10.71 -8.64
N GLY A 30 1.12 11.56 -9.55
CA GLY A 30 0.73 12.96 -9.55
C GLY A 30 -0.78 13.14 -9.70
N ILE A 31 -1.37 12.41 -10.63
CA ILE A 31 -2.83 12.41 -10.82
C ILE A 31 -3.51 11.89 -9.56
N TYR A 32 -2.98 10.82 -9.00
CA TYR A 32 -3.49 10.22 -7.77
C TYR A 32 -3.52 11.26 -6.63
N ALA A 33 -2.42 11.99 -6.44
CA ALA A 33 -2.34 13.01 -5.39
C ALA A 33 -3.38 14.11 -5.59
N ARG A 34 -3.56 14.55 -6.83
CA ARG A 34 -4.54 15.57 -7.16
C ARG A 34 -5.96 15.08 -6.84
N ARG A 35 -6.29 13.87 -7.28
CA ARG A 35 -7.60 13.29 -7.02
C ARG A 35 -7.82 13.05 -5.52
N LEU A 36 -6.79 12.60 -4.83
CA LEU A 36 -6.85 12.37 -3.39
C LEU A 36 -7.15 13.68 -2.65
N THR A 37 -6.47 14.76 -3.02
CA THR A 37 -6.70 16.06 -2.43
C THR A 37 -8.13 16.55 -2.66
N GLU A 38 -8.61 16.43 -3.89
CA GLU A 38 -9.97 16.84 -4.25
C GLU A 38 -11.03 16.03 -3.50
N TYR A 39 -10.84 14.72 -3.47
CA TYR A 39 -11.81 13.82 -2.86
C TYR A 39 -11.80 13.90 -1.34
N ASN A 40 -10.65 14.20 -0.76
CA ASN A 40 -10.48 14.28 0.69
C ASN A 40 -11.27 15.41 1.31
N GLU A 41 -11.63 16.41 0.53
CA GLU A 41 -12.49 17.49 0.99
C GLU A 41 -13.91 16.99 1.31
N LYS A 42 -14.33 15.91 0.64
CA LYS A 42 -15.66 15.33 0.80
C LYS A 42 -15.65 14.10 1.70
N VAL A 43 -14.61 13.32 1.63
CA VAL A 43 -14.47 12.06 2.36
C VAL A 43 -13.07 12.03 2.95
N ASN A 44 -12.97 11.92 4.26
CA ASN A 44 -11.66 11.90 4.93
C ASN A 44 -10.92 10.60 4.59
N LEU A 45 -10.14 10.64 3.52
CA LEU A 45 -9.35 9.49 3.08
C LEU A 45 -8.01 9.43 3.78
N THR A 46 -7.43 10.57 4.08
CA THR A 46 -6.14 10.67 4.75
C THR A 46 -6.06 11.95 5.57
N ALA A 47 -5.29 11.90 6.67
CA ALA A 47 -5.02 13.06 7.50
C ALA A 47 -3.90 13.93 6.93
N ILE A 48 -3.06 13.37 6.06
CA ILE A 48 -1.96 14.10 5.45
C ILE A 48 -2.46 14.74 4.16
N THR A 49 -2.41 16.07 4.11
CA THR A 49 -2.93 16.84 2.99
C THR A 49 -1.85 17.60 2.23
N ASP A 50 -0.67 17.77 2.81
CA ASP A 50 0.42 18.44 2.11
C ASP A 50 0.94 17.58 0.97
N PRO A 51 0.99 18.10 -0.28
CA PRO A 51 1.41 17.29 -1.42
C PRO A 51 2.78 16.66 -1.29
N LYS A 52 3.75 17.36 -0.72
CA LYS A 52 5.10 16.81 -0.54
C LYS A 52 5.10 15.67 0.46
N GLU A 53 4.31 15.77 1.51
CA GLU A 53 4.19 14.69 2.48
C GLU A 53 3.46 13.50 1.88
N ILE A 54 2.46 13.74 1.04
CA ILE A 54 1.79 12.65 0.33
C ILE A 54 2.81 11.91 -0.53
N ALA A 55 3.64 12.64 -1.27
CA ALA A 55 4.66 12.03 -2.12
C ALA A 55 5.67 11.21 -1.30
N THR A 56 6.18 11.77 -0.21
CA THR A 56 7.27 11.14 0.55
C THR A 56 6.77 10.15 1.59
N LYS A 57 5.77 10.52 2.38
CA LYS A 57 5.30 9.69 3.50
C LYS A 57 4.25 8.65 3.12
N HIS A 58 3.62 8.82 1.96
CA HIS A 58 2.67 7.83 1.47
C HIS A 58 3.21 7.11 0.24
N PHE A 59 3.39 7.83 -0.86
CA PHE A 59 3.70 7.17 -2.13
C PHE A 59 5.05 6.46 -2.12
N LEU A 60 6.11 7.16 -1.74
CA LEU A 60 7.45 6.54 -1.76
C LEU A 60 7.60 5.47 -0.69
N ASP A 61 7.02 5.66 0.48
CA ASP A 61 7.03 4.62 1.51
C ASP A 61 6.31 3.36 1.02
N CYS A 62 5.17 3.53 0.36
CA CYS A 62 4.44 2.38 -0.19
C CYS A 62 5.23 1.72 -1.33
N ALA A 63 5.82 2.51 -2.21
CA ALA A 63 6.61 1.99 -3.32
C ALA A 63 7.85 1.23 -2.85
N ALA A 64 8.35 1.56 -1.67
CA ALA A 64 9.51 0.89 -1.09
C ALA A 64 9.26 -0.60 -0.82
N CYS A 65 8.01 -1.04 -0.78
CA CYS A 65 7.67 -2.46 -0.65
C CYS A 65 7.95 -3.25 -1.92
N ALA A 66 7.96 -2.57 -3.06
CA ALA A 66 7.99 -3.24 -4.36
C ALA A 66 9.10 -4.28 -4.52
N PRO A 67 10.36 -4.01 -4.07
CA PRO A 67 11.43 -5.00 -4.23
C PRO A 67 11.22 -6.30 -3.47
N TYR A 68 10.33 -6.30 -2.48
CA TYR A 68 10.10 -7.49 -1.65
C TYR A 68 8.99 -8.38 -2.19
N ILE A 69 8.36 -7.98 -3.28
CA ILE A 69 7.21 -8.70 -3.83
C ILE A 69 7.64 -9.42 -5.10
N PRO A 70 7.57 -10.76 -5.13
CA PRO A 70 7.95 -11.52 -6.33
C PRO A 70 7.09 -11.14 -7.53
N GLN A 71 7.69 -11.25 -8.71
CA GLN A 71 7.02 -10.92 -9.96
C GLN A 71 5.74 -11.72 -10.13
N GLY A 72 4.69 -11.03 -10.56
CA GLY A 72 3.41 -11.67 -10.85
C GLY A 72 2.60 -12.08 -9.65
N SER A 73 3.00 -11.65 -8.43
CA SER A 73 2.30 -12.05 -7.21
C SER A 73 0.85 -11.58 -7.18
N ARG A 74 0.01 -12.39 -6.55
CA ARG A 74 -1.36 -12.02 -6.21
C ARG A 74 -1.35 -11.46 -4.80
N CYS A 75 -1.76 -10.20 -4.66
CA CYS A 75 -1.62 -9.44 -3.43
C CYS A 75 -2.97 -8.99 -2.89
N ALA A 76 -3.18 -9.16 -1.59
CA ALA A 76 -4.34 -8.64 -0.89
C ALA A 76 -3.90 -7.45 -0.04
N ASP A 77 -4.49 -6.27 -0.28
CA ASP A 77 -4.26 -5.11 0.57
C ASP A 77 -5.45 -4.99 1.53
N VAL A 78 -5.21 -5.26 2.79
CA VAL A 78 -6.27 -5.37 3.81
C VAL A 78 -6.39 -4.04 4.55
N GLY A 79 -7.57 -3.43 4.43
CA GLY A 79 -7.79 -2.10 4.98
C GLY A 79 -7.07 -1.05 4.15
N THR A 80 -7.28 -1.09 2.85
CA THR A 80 -6.53 -0.26 1.90
C THR A 80 -6.71 1.25 2.10
N GLY A 81 -7.82 1.68 2.67
CA GLY A 81 -8.07 3.10 2.94
C GLY A 81 -8.03 3.94 1.68
N ALA A 82 -7.12 4.90 1.65
CA ALA A 82 -6.91 5.77 0.49
C ALA A 82 -6.13 5.08 -0.65
N GLY A 83 -5.88 3.78 -0.53
CA GLY A 83 -5.16 2.98 -1.53
C GLY A 83 -3.73 2.66 -1.14
N PHE A 84 -3.40 2.71 0.13
CA PHE A 84 -2.04 2.53 0.63
C PHE A 84 -1.88 1.18 1.32
N PRO A 85 -0.99 0.30 0.86
CA PRO A 85 -0.06 0.51 -0.25
C PRO A 85 -0.55 -0.01 -1.60
N GLY A 86 -1.72 -0.66 -1.66
CA GLY A 86 -2.14 -1.44 -2.82
C GLY A 86 -2.25 -0.66 -4.12
N MET A 87 -2.90 0.50 -4.11
CA MET A 87 -3.04 1.30 -5.33
C MET A 87 -1.69 1.82 -5.82
N VAL A 88 -0.82 2.23 -4.90
CA VAL A 88 0.53 2.66 -5.26
C VAL A 88 1.28 1.52 -5.95
N LEU A 89 1.20 0.31 -5.39
CA LEU A 89 1.87 -0.86 -5.96
C LEU A 89 1.29 -1.24 -7.32
N ALA A 90 -0.01 -1.08 -7.52
CA ALA A 90 -0.62 -1.32 -8.82
C ALA A 90 -0.03 -0.40 -9.90
N ILE A 91 0.31 0.82 -9.51
CA ILE A 91 0.91 1.79 -10.42
C ILE A 91 2.38 1.45 -10.71
N VAL A 92 3.17 1.18 -9.67
CA VAL A 92 4.62 1.00 -9.85
C VAL A 92 5.00 -0.44 -10.23
N ARG A 93 4.10 -1.40 -10.03
CA ARG A 93 4.31 -2.80 -10.35
C ARG A 93 3.09 -3.36 -11.09
N PRO A 94 2.94 -3.01 -12.38
CA PRO A 94 1.77 -3.45 -13.16
C PRO A 94 1.70 -4.96 -13.40
N ASP A 95 2.78 -5.69 -13.08
CA ASP A 95 2.78 -7.14 -13.13
C ASP A 95 1.98 -7.78 -11.99
N LEU A 96 1.70 -7.04 -10.92
CA LEU A 96 1.00 -7.58 -9.75
C LEU A 96 -0.51 -7.61 -9.95
N GLU A 97 -1.14 -8.59 -9.31
CA GLU A 97 -2.59 -8.66 -9.26
C GLU A 97 -3.03 -8.16 -7.88
N LEU A 98 -3.65 -6.99 -7.85
CA LEU A 98 -4.03 -6.34 -6.60
C LEU A 98 -5.51 -6.48 -6.32
N VAL A 99 -5.82 -6.97 -5.11
CA VAL A 99 -7.18 -6.97 -4.57
C VAL A 99 -7.17 -6.07 -3.33
N LEU A 100 -8.00 -5.05 -3.35
CA LEU A 100 -8.05 -4.03 -2.30
C LEU A 100 -9.30 -4.23 -1.46
N PHE A 101 -9.11 -4.54 -0.20
CA PHE A 101 -10.21 -4.76 0.76
C PHE A 101 -10.37 -3.54 1.65
N ASP A 102 -11.60 -3.13 1.86
CA ASP A 102 -11.90 -2.08 2.84
C ASP A 102 -13.32 -2.25 3.34
N SER A 103 -13.55 -1.82 4.58
CA SER A 103 -14.86 -1.90 5.20
C SER A 103 -15.76 -0.72 4.83
N LEU A 104 -15.22 0.31 4.17
CA LEU A 104 -15.98 1.50 3.78
C LEU A 104 -16.08 1.61 2.26
N GLN A 105 -17.29 1.48 1.75
CA GLN A 105 -17.55 1.55 0.32
C GLN A 105 -17.11 2.88 -0.29
N LYS A 106 -17.20 3.96 0.46
CA LYS A 106 -16.80 5.30 -0.03
C LYS A 106 -15.35 5.33 -0.47
N ARG A 107 -14.47 4.66 0.26
CA ARG A 107 -13.04 4.59 -0.09
C ARG A 107 -12.84 3.79 -1.36
N LEU A 108 -13.54 2.69 -1.48
CA LEU A 108 -13.45 1.85 -2.67
C LEU A 108 -13.98 2.55 -3.90
N ASN A 109 -15.03 3.37 -3.75
CA ASN A 109 -15.55 4.15 -4.87
C ASN A 109 -14.48 5.09 -5.43
N PHE A 110 -13.75 5.76 -4.54
CA PHE A 110 -12.64 6.61 -4.95
C PHE A 110 -11.59 5.80 -5.72
N LEU A 111 -11.21 4.64 -5.18
CA LEU A 111 -10.16 3.83 -5.79
C LEU A 111 -10.59 3.24 -7.15
N GLU A 112 -11.86 2.88 -7.29
CA GLU A 112 -12.37 2.39 -8.56
C GLU A 112 -12.36 3.48 -9.63
N GLU A 113 -12.79 4.69 -9.27
CA GLU A 113 -12.73 5.83 -10.19
C GLU A 113 -11.30 6.16 -10.58
N LEU A 114 -10.39 6.15 -9.62
CA LEU A 114 -8.98 6.44 -9.86
C LEU A 114 -8.35 5.38 -10.75
N ALA A 115 -8.61 4.12 -10.48
CA ALA A 115 -8.07 3.02 -11.28
C ALA A 115 -8.52 3.12 -12.73
N GLN A 116 -9.78 3.47 -12.93
CA GLN A 116 -10.33 3.65 -14.27
C GLN A 116 -9.65 4.79 -14.99
N GLU A 117 -9.46 5.91 -14.33
CA GLU A 117 -8.80 7.07 -14.91
C GLU A 117 -7.34 6.76 -15.28
N LEU A 118 -6.64 6.05 -14.41
CA LEU A 118 -5.23 5.71 -14.61
C LEU A 118 -5.01 4.51 -15.52
N GLY A 119 -6.05 3.75 -15.80
CA GLY A 119 -5.92 2.54 -16.59
C GLY A 119 -5.19 1.42 -15.87
N VAL A 120 -5.21 1.40 -14.54
CA VAL A 120 -4.61 0.32 -13.77
C VAL A 120 -5.67 -0.69 -13.34
N ARG A 121 -5.24 -1.95 -13.21
CA ARG A 121 -6.13 -3.04 -12.82
C ARG A 121 -6.02 -3.29 -11.34
N VAL A 122 -7.12 -3.05 -10.63
CA VAL A 122 -7.28 -3.45 -9.24
C VAL A 122 -8.69 -3.99 -9.08
N ARG A 123 -8.85 -4.88 -8.13
CA ARG A 123 -10.18 -5.37 -7.76
C ARG A 123 -10.46 -4.85 -6.35
N CYS A 124 -11.56 -4.14 -6.20
CA CYS A 124 -11.98 -3.61 -4.91
C CYS A 124 -13.06 -4.50 -4.32
N VAL A 125 -12.90 -4.86 -3.05
CA VAL A 125 -13.82 -5.75 -2.34
C VAL A 125 -14.24 -5.10 -1.03
N HIS A 126 -15.54 -4.86 -0.89
CA HIS A 126 -16.12 -4.31 0.33
C HIS A 126 -16.25 -5.43 1.35
N SER A 127 -15.33 -5.45 2.30
CA SER A 127 -15.27 -6.52 3.31
C SER A 127 -14.42 -6.10 4.49
N ARG A 128 -14.76 -6.62 5.65
CA ARG A 128 -13.86 -6.59 6.79
C ARG A 128 -12.78 -7.64 6.61
N ALA A 129 -11.63 -7.42 7.23
CA ALA A 129 -10.52 -8.36 7.16
C ALA A 129 -10.91 -9.76 7.63
N GLU A 130 -11.62 -9.84 8.76
CA GLU A 130 -12.06 -11.12 9.33
C GLU A 130 -12.94 -11.90 8.37
N ASP A 131 -13.86 -11.20 7.73
CA ASP A 131 -14.79 -11.83 6.81
C ASP A 131 -14.09 -12.30 5.54
N ALA A 132 -13.15 -11.51 5.03
CA ALA A 132 -12.36 -11.88 3.86
C ALA A 132 -11.55 -13.14 4.13
N GLY A 133 -10.93 -13.24 5.31
CA GLY A 133 -10.12 -14.40 5.68
C GLY A 133 -10.93 -15.68 5.83
N MET A 134 -12.23 -15.59 6.06
CA MET A 134 -13.11 -16.75 6.17
C MET A 134 -13.83 -17.06 4.87
N ASN A 135 -13.77 -16.17 3.90
CA ASN A 135 -14.47 -16.35 2.64
C ASN A 135 -13.67 -17.30 1.73
N PRO A 136 -14.28 -18.43 1.28
CA PRO A 136 -13.58 -19.39 0.42
C PRO A 136 -13.01 -18.78 -0.86
N LEU A 137 -13.58 -17.68 -1.33
CA LEU A 137 -13.06 -16.98 -2.52
C LEU A 137 -11.70 -16.36 -2.28
N TYR A 138 -11.37 -16.04 -1.04
CA TYR A 138 -10.16 -15.30 -0.71
C TYR A 138 -9.22 -16.03 0.22
N ARG A 139 -9.73 -16.96 1.03
CA ARG A 139 -8.92 -17.68 2.00
C ARG A 139 -7.80 -18.45 1.31
N GLU A 140 -6.58 -18.23 1.75
CA GLU A 140 -5.36 -18.87 1.25
C GLU A 140 -5.17 -18.74 -0.27
N LYS A 141 -5.60 -17.61 -0.82
CA LYS A 141 -5.54 -17.37 -2.27
C LYS A 141 -4.45 -16.39 -2.68
N PHE A 142 -3.77 -15.78 -1.72
CA PHE A 142 -2.82 -14.72 -2.03
C PHE A 142 -1.38 -15.12 -1.73
N ASP A 143 -0.47 -14.68 -2.59
CA ASP A 143 0.97 -14.83 -2.36
C ASP A 143 1.44 -13.87 -1.28
N ILE A 144 0.87 -12.68 -1.28
CA ILE A 144 1.28 -11.59 -0.41
C ILE A 144 0.01 -10.97 0.20
N ALA A 145 0.04 -10.74 1.51
CA ALA A 145 -0.89 -9.84 2.17
C ALA A 145 -0.15 -8.56 2.52
N LEU A 146 -0.81 -7.46 2.30
CA LEU A 146 -0.26 -6.13 2.56
C LEU A 146 -1.17 -5.43 3.55
N SER A 147 -0.60 -4.65 4.44
CA SER A 147 -1.40 -3.78 5.29
C SER A 147 -0.56 -2.63 5.79
N ARG A 148 -1.20 -1.48 5.92
CA ARG A 148 -0.60 -0.34 6.58
C ARG A 148 -0.95 -0.45 8.05
N ALA A 149 0.00 -0.94 8.82
CA ALA A 149 -0.26 -1.36 10.20
C ALA A 149 -0.50 -0.18 11.13
N VAL A 150 -1.66 -0.17 11.76
CA VAL A 150 -1.96 0.71 12.88
C VAL A 150 -2.19 -0.12 14.14
N ALA A 151 -2.32 -1.43 13.99
CA ALA A 151 -2.53 -2.37 15.06
C ALA A 151 -1.23 -3.10 15.39
N ARG A 152 -1.23 -3.82 16.51
CA ARG A 152 -0.11 -4.69 16.86
C ARG A 152 0.08 -5.75 15.78
N MET A 153 1.33 -6.12 15.55
CA MET A 153 1.64 -7.13 14.55
C MET A 153 0.90 -8.45 14.79
N SER A 154 0.76 -8.86 16.04
CA SER A 154 0.06 -10.11 16.35
C SER A 154 -1.40 -10.08 15.92
N VAL A 155 -2.08 -8.96 16.15
CA VAL A 155 -3.48 -8.77 15.73
C VAL A 155 -3.57 -8.73 14.21
N LEU A 156 -2.69 -7.99 13.59
CA LEU A 156 -2.66 -7.86 12.14
C LEU A 156 -2.41 -9.20 11.47
N ALA A 157 -1.46 -9.97 11.99
CA ALA A 157 -1.16 -11.31 11.47
C ALA A 157 -2.38 -12.23 11.59
N GLU A 158 -3.06 -12.18 12.73
CA GLU A 158 -4.25 -12.99 12.94
C GLU A 158 -5.35 -12.67 11.93
N LEU A 159 -5.51 -11.38 11.59
CA LEU A 159 -6.53 -10.95 10.65
C LEU A 159 -6.18 -11.23 9.20
N THR A 160 -4.89 -11.19 8.84
CA THR A 160 -4.46 -11.19 7.44
C THR A 160 -3.87 -12.50 6.96
N LEU A 161 -3.19 -13.26 7.83
CA LEU A 161 -2.56 -14.50 7.41
C LEU A 161 -3.55 -15.54 6.85
N PRO A 162 -4.83 -15.58 7.28
CA PRO A 162 -5.78 -16.49 6.65
C PRO A 162 -5.95 -16.28 5.15
N LEU A 163 -5.62 -15.10 4.64
CA LEU A 163 -5.70 -14.80 3.21
C LEU A 163 -4.50 -15.34 2.44
N VAL A 164 -3.41 -15.63 3.13
CA VAL A 164 -2.13 -15.95 2.50
C VAL A 164 -1.99 -17.46 2.36
N LYS A 165 -1.59 -17.89 1.17
CA LYS A 165 -1.32 -19.31 0.94
C LYS A 165 -0.05 -19.73 1.67
N THR A 166 0.12 -21.04 1.87
CA THR A 166 1.34 -21.58 2.46
C THR A 166 2.56 -21.14 1.64
N GLY A 167 3.56 -20.63 2.32
CA GLY A 167 4.76 -20.12 1.66
C GLY A 167 4.67 -18.65 1.26
N GLY A 168 3.51 -18.03 1.43
CA GLY A 168 3.35 -16.61 1.17
C GLY A 168 3.83 -15.74 2.32
N THR A 169 3.62 -14.44 2.20
CA THR A 169 4.21 -13.47 3.12
C THR A 169 3.23 -12.35 3.46
N LEU A 170 3.26 -11.89 4.70
CA LEU A 170 2.60 -10.66 5.11
C LEU A 170 3.64 -9.55 5.15
N ILE A 171 3.35 -8.44 4.47
CA ILE A 171 4.16 -7.23 4.52
C ILE A 171 3.32 -6.15 5.19
N ALA A 172 3.79 -5.67 6.33
CA ALA A 172 3.09 -4.64 7.09
C ALA A 172 3.93 -3.37 7.12
N LEU A 173 3.33 -2.27 6.70
CA LEU A 173 3.96 -0.96 6.75
C LEU A 173 3.41 -0.20 7.95
N LYS A 174 4.29 0.44 8.70
CA LYS A 174 3.87 1.38 9.73
C LYS A 174 3.49 2.69 9.06
N GLY A 175 2.30 3.18 9.37
CA GLY A 175 1.86 4.46 8.85
C GLY A 175 2.56 5.62 9.54
N PRO A 176 2.51 6.81 8.93
CA PRO A 176 3.15 8.00 9.53
C PRO A 176 2.64 8.33 10.93
N GLU A 177 1.39 8.04 11.21
CA GLU A 177 0.81 8.30 12.53
C GLU A 177 1.43 7.42 13.61
N ALA A 178 1.77 6.20 13.27
CA ALA A 178 2.39 5.27 14.19
C ALA A 178 3.83 5.64 14.50
N GLU A 179 4.48 6.36 13.60
CA GLU A 179 5.87 6.78 13.78
C GLU A 179 6.04 7.70 14.97
N LYS A 180 5.02 8.48 15.30
CA LYS A 180 5.07 9.37 16.45
C LYS A 180 5.27 8.60 17.73
N GLU A 181 4.69 7.43 17.82
CA GLU A 181 4.80 6.58 19.00
C GLU A 181 6.11 5.80 19.01
N LEU A 182 6.61 5.49 17.84
CA LEU A 182 7.81 4.69 17.69
C LEU A 182 9.06 5.55 17.51
N LYS A 183 8.91 6.85 17.57
CA LYS A 183 9.99 7.82 17.44
C LYS A 183 10.68 7.70 16.09
N GLU A 184 11.79 7.00 16.03
CA GLU A 184 12.61 6.89 14.83
C GLU A 184 12.10 5.83 13.88
N ALA A 185 11.06 5.09 14.23
CA ALA A 185 10.60 3.99 13.40
C ALA A 185 9.65 4.46 12.31
N ARG A 186 10.14 5.29 11.40
CA ARG A 186 9.32 5.77 10.32
C ARG A 186 9.42 4.83 9.13
N GLY A 187 8.29 4.54 8.52
CA GLY A 187 8.22 3.64 7.39
C GLY A 187 8.69 2.23 7.71
N ALA A 188 8.63 1.82 8.98
CA ALA A 188 9.11 0.51 9.37
C ALA A 188 8.31 -0.60 8.69
N LEU A 189 9.03 -1.50 8.03
CA LEU A 189 8.45 -2.61 7.30
C LEU A 189 8.60 -3.87 8.14
N ARG A 190 7.51 -4.62 8.25
CA ARG A 190 7.52 -5.93 8.92
C ARG A 190 7.09 -6.98 7.94
N ILE A 191 7.90 -8.02 7.82
CA ILE A 191 7.62 -9.13 6.92
C ILE A 191 7.42 -10.38 7.77
N LEU A 192 6.27 -11.02 7.60
CA LEU A 192 5.93 -12.22 8.33
C LEU A 192 5.56 -13.31 7.34
N GLY A 193 6.31 -14.41 7.37
CA GLY A 193 6.01 -15.54 6.51
C GLY A 193 4.78 -16.28 6.97
N ALA A 194 3.94 -16.72 6.02
CA ALA A 194 2.77 -17.52 6.34
C ALA A 194 3.19 -18.86 6.94
N GLY A 195 2.57 -19.22 8.06
CA GLY A 195 2.91 -20.43 8.78
C GLY A 195 4.17 -20.32 9.63
N ALA A 196 4.84 -19.17 9.62
CA ALA A 196 6.00 -18.91 10.45
C ALA A 196 5.60 -17.98 11.61
N SER A 197 6.37 -18.08 12.70
CA SER A 197 6.16 -17.21 13.84
C SER A 197 7.14 -16.04 13.87
N ALA A 198 8.11 -16.04 12.98
CA ALA A 198 9.15 -15.02 12.96
C ALA A 198 8.67 -13.76 12.25
N VAL A 199 9.00 -12.62 12.84
CA VAL A 199 8.74 -11.30 12.26
C VAL A 199 10.10 -10.67 12.03
N GLU A 200 10.35 -10.27 10.79
CA GLU A 200 11.63 -9.66 10.43
C GLU A 200 11.46 -8.20 10.06
N PRO A 201 12.12 -7.27 10.78
CA PRO A 201 12.17 -5.87 10.35
C PRO A 201 13.04 -5.78 9.09
N SER A 202 12.64 -4.91 8.17
CA SER A 202 13.41 -4.70 6.96
C SER A 202 14.43 -3.58 7.16
N GLU A 203 15.70 -3.95 7.14
CA GLU A 203 16.78 -2.97 7.21
C GLU A 203 16.83 -2.08 5.95
N ALA A 204 16.54 -2.68 4.81
CA ALA A 204 16.54 -1.94 3.55
C ALA A 204 15.50 -0.83 3.55
N PHE A 205 14.36 -1.08 4.18
CA PHE A 205 13.30 -0.08 4.26
C PHE A 205 13.72 1.05 5.20
N ASP A 206 14.30 0.72 6.34
CA ASP A 206 14.80 1.73 7.27
C ASP A 206 15.93 2.53 6.64
N GLY A 207 16.78 1.88 5.88
CA GLY A 207 17.91 2.53 5.22
C GLY A 207 17.49 3.62 4.26
N GLN A 208 16.31 3.57 3.71
CA GLN A 208 15.81 4.59 2.79
C GLN A 208 15.51 5.90 3.47
N GLN A 209 15.44 5.90 4.75
CA GLN A 209 15.16 7.09 5.54
C GLN A 209 16.39 7.96 5.74
N HIS A 210 17.52 7.48 5.37
CA HIS A 210 18.79 8.17 5.60
C HIS A 210 19.20 9.10 4.49
#